data_f998b409a94b65fc8a60eb840ed1a673
#
_entry.id   f998b409a94b65fc8a60eb840ed1a673
#
_cell.length_a   1.000
_cell.length_b   1.000
_cell.length_c   1.000
_cell.angle_alpha   90.00
_cell.angle_beta   90.00
_cell.angle_gamma   90.00
#
_symmetry.space_group_name_H-M   'P 1'
#
loop_
_entity.id
_entity.type
_entity.pdbx_description
1 polymer ?
#
loop_
_entity_poly.entity_id
_entity_poly.type
_entity_poly.pdbx_seq_one_letter_code
_entity_poly.pdbx_strand_id
1 'polypeptide(L)'
;MKTSHILALLAVATLAGVVSAAGQQVSTPTNRNRRVITTEEIEQAQETNAFQVVEKLRPEFLVSMARQHTLGRGAVQQPDLGYSQPDPEPTAAVFVDGTEMGGVDELRRIQSIMVEEIRYLSGSEAQTKYGPRFPAGVIEVRLKNY
;
A
#
# COMPACT_ATOMS: atom_id res chain seq x y z
N MET A 1 10.17 -65.72 57.99
CA MET A 1 11.18 -64.81 58.59
C MET A 1 11.70 -63.86 57.51
N LYS A 2 11.69 -62.58 57.83
CA LYS A 2 12.37 -61.45 57.20
C LYS A 2 11.78 -60.86 55.93
N THR A 3 11.03 -59.86 56.17
CA THR A 3 10.62 -58.67 55.46
C THR A 3 11.80 -57.99 54.77
N SER A 4 11.59 -57.52 53.51
CA SER A 4 12.39 -56.44 52.92
C SER A 4 11.51 -55.52 52.11
N HIS A 5 11.38 -54.34 52.62
CA HIS A 5 10.69 -53.25 52.04
C HIS A 5 11.54 -52.68 50.89
N ILE A 6 11.01 -52.64 49.67
CA ILE A 6 11.61 -51.91 48.59
C ILE A 6 10.74 -50.65 48.34
N LEU A 7 11.29 -49.56 48.73
CA LEU A 7 10.75 -48.20 48.54
C LEU A 7 10.83 -47.85 47.04
N ALA A 8 9.72 -47.78 46.36
CA ALA A 8 9.66 -47.32 44.99
C ALA A 8 9.61 -45.76 45.00
N LEU A 9 10.71 -45.14 44.59
CA LEU A 9 10.84 -43.69 44.43
C LEU A 9 10.21 -43.31 43.09
N LEU A 10 9.06 -42.65 43.15
CA LEU A 10 8.37 -42.10 41.97
C LEU A 10 9.03 -40.77 41.61
N ALA A 11 9.87 -40.75 40.58
CA ALA A 11 10.42 -39.54 40.01
C ALA A 11 9.38 -38.95 39.05
N VAL A 12 8.70 -37.92 39.50
CA VAL A 12 7.85 -37.07 38.62
C VAL A 12 8.75 -36.13 37.86
N ALA A 13 9.02 -36.44 36.59
CA ALA A 13 9.68 -35.55 35.67
C ALA A 13 8.66 -34.53 35.16
N THR A 14 8.67 -33.31 35.71
CA THR A 14 7.92 -32.16 35.19
C THR A 14 8.64 -31.65 33.92
N LEU A 15 8.07 -31.99 32.76
CA LEU A 15 8.50 -31.48 31.48
C LEU A 15 7.99 -30.02 31.36
N ALA A 16 8.85 -29.04 31.72
CA ALA A 16 8.58 -27.65 31.47
C ALA A 16 8.67 -27.37 29.97
N GLY A 17 7.50 -27.33 29.32
CA GLY A 17 7.38 -26.90 27.93
C GLY A 17 7.77 -25.42 27.80
N VAL A 18 8.93 -25.16 27.24
CA VAL A 18 9.32 -23.80 26.82
C VAL A 18 8.48 -23.46 25.59
N VAL A 19 7.40 -22.73 25.81
CA VAL A 19 6.65 -22.07 24.72
C VAL A 19 7.53 -20.92 24.25
N SER A 20 8.33 -21.16 23.20
CA SER A 20 8.96 -20.08 22.43
C SER A 20 7.85 -19.27 21.78
N ALA A 21 7.47 -18.18 22.42
CA ALA A 21 6.72 -17.13 21.77
C ALA A 21 7.64 -16.53 20.69
N ALA A 22 7.52 -17.04 19.46
CA ALA A 22 8.05 -16.37 18.30
C ALA A 22 7.35 -15.00 18.22
N GLY A 23 8.00 -13.99 18.74
CA GLY A 23 7.57 -12.62 18.62
C GLY A 23 7.47 -12.30 17.12
N GLN A 24 6.27 -12.23 16.60
CA GLN A 24 6.01 -11.62 15.33
C GLN A 24 6.45 -10.16 15.46
N GLN A 25 7.63 -9.86 14.96
CA GLN A 25 8.04 -8.49 14.75
C GLN A 25 7.08 -7.89 13.73
N VAL A 26 6.09 -7.18 14.23
CA VAL A 26 5.28 -6.26 13.42
C VAL A 26 6.27 -5.18 12.97
N SER A 27 6.85 -5.39 11.80
CA SER A 27 7.70 -4.39 11.14
C SER A 27 6.83 -3.18 10.89
N THR A 28 7.03 -2.12 11.67
CA THR A 28 6.39 -0.84 11.40
C THR A 28 6.81 -0.42 9.99
N PRO A 29 5.91 -0.27 9.02
CA PRO A 29 6.29 0.05 7.66
C PRO A 29 7.01 1.39 7.65
N THR A 30 8.28 1.38 7.23
CA THR A 30 9.05 2.59 6.97
C THR A 30 8.28 3.44 5.95
N ASN A 31 8.37 4.76 6.02
CA ASN A 31 7.65 5.68 5.14
C ASN A 31 7.81 5.35 3.64
N ARG A 32 8.91 4.69 3.27
CA ARG A 32 9.17 4.15 1.93
C ARG A 32 8.22 3.00 1.58
N ASN A 33 7.90 2.12 2.54
CA ASN A 33 6.99 0.99 2.35
C ASN A 33 5.51 1.43 2.23
N ARG A 34 5.14 2.59 2.78
CA ARG A 34 3.77 3.12 2.64
C ARG A 34 3.43 3.53 1.22
N ARG A 35 4.43 3.82 0.38
CA ARG A 35 4.25 4.23 -1.02
C ARG A 35 4.35 3.09 -2.02
N VAL A 36 4.56 1.88 -1.53
CA VAL A 36 4.69 0.68 -2.36
C VAL A 36 3.69 -0.35 -1.85
N ILE A 37 2.99 -0.97 -2.79
CA ILE A 37 2.18 -2.17 -2.57
C ILE A 37 2.93 -3.31 -3.25
N THR A 38 3.34 -4.30 -2.47
CA THR A 38 4.13 -5.44 -2.96
C THR A 38 3.24 -6.55 -3.53
N THR A 39 3.84 -7.50 -4.24
CA THR A 39 3.15 -8.70 -4.74
C THR A 39 2.39 -9.42 -3.63
N GLU A 40 3.01 -9.58 -2.45
CA GLU A 40 2.41 -10.28 -1.32
C GLU A 40 1.16 -9.55 -0.80
N GLU A 41 1.22 -8.21 -0.71
CA GLU A 41 0.06 -7.39 -0.31
C GLU A 41 -1.05 -7.49 -1.36
N ILE A 42 -0.71 -7.50 -2.65
CA ILE A 42 -1.67 -7.63 -3.76
C ILE A 42 -2.39 -8.99 -3.69
N GLU A 43 -1.64 -10.07 -3.51
CA GLU A 43 -2.18 -11.43 -3.41
C GLU A 43 -3.06 -11.60 -2.17
N GLN A 44 -2.66 -11.02 -1.04
CA GLN A 44 -3.47 -11.03 0.20
C GLN A 44 -4.75 -10.20 0.08
N ALA A 45 -4.74 -9.15 -0.73
CA ALA A 45 -5.91 -8.31 -0.95
C ALA A 45 -7.05 -9.07 -1.65
N GLN A 46 -6.73 -10.07 -2.49
CA GLN A 46 -7.69 -10.90 -3.24
C GLN A 46 -8.67 -10.10 -4.10
N GLU A 47 -8.23 -8.96 -4.61
CA GLU A 47 -9.03 -8.08 -5.46
C GLU A 47 -8.82 -8.42 -6.94
N THR A 48 -9.81 -8.09 -7.79
CA THR A 48 -9.80 -8.45 -9.21
C THR A 48 -8.89 -7.55 -10.04
N ASN A 49 -8.80 -6.26 -9.70
CA ASN A 49 -8.06 -5.27 -10.48
C ASN A 49 -7.21 -4.35 -9.60
N ALA A 50 -6.25 -3.67 -10.23
CA ALA A 50 -5.31 -2.79 -9.53
C ALA A 50 -6.01 -1.62 -8.82
N PHE A 51 -7.14 -1.12 -9.34
CA PHE A 51 -7.89 -0.04 -8.70
C PHE A 51 -8.40 -0.49 -7.32
N GLN A 52 -9.05 -1.64 -7.24
CA GLN A 52 -9.58 -2.19 -5.98
C GLN A 52 -8.46 -2.51 -4.98
N VAL A 53 -7.31 -2.99 -5.46
CA VAL A 53 -6.11 -3.19 -4.61
C VAL A 53 -5.68 -1.87 -3.98
N VAL A 54 -5.54 -0.81 -4.78
CA VAL A 54 -5.15 0.52 -4.29
C VAL A 54 -6.21 1.10 -3.37
N GLU A 55 -7.49 1.02 -3.73
CA GLU A 55 -8.61 1.52 -2.93
C GLU A 55 -8.66 0.86 -1.54
N LYS A 56 -8.37 -0.43 -1.47
CA LYS A 56 -8.38 -1.20 -0.22
C LYS A 56 -7.15 -0.98 0.65
N LEU A 57 -5.97 -0.95 0.04
CA LEU A 57 -4.71 -0.94 0.78
C LEU A 57 -4.12 0.47 0.96
N ARG A 58 -4.30 1.35 -0.03
CA ARG A 58 -3.70 2.69 -0.07
C ARG A 58 -4.65 3.68 -0.77
N PRO A 59 -5.84 3.95 -0.22
CA PRO A 59 -6.82 4.85 -0.85
C PRO A 59 -6.26 6.27 -1.07
N GLU A 60 -5.24 6.66 -0.30
CA GLU A 60 -4.55 7.94 -0.45
C GLU A 60 -3.87 8.13 -1.81
N PHE A 61 -3.56 7.06 -2.55
CA PHE A 61 -2.99 7.18 -3.91
C PHE A 61 -4.03 7.66 -4.93
N LEU A 62 -5.31 7.40 -4.66
CA LEU A 62 -6.43 7.79 -5.54
C LEU A 62 -6.89 9.23 -5.28
N VAL A 63 -6.61 9.74 -4.07
CA VAL A 63 -6.98 11.10 -3.69
C VAL A 63 -5.87 12.04 -4.12
N SER A 64 -6.20 13.01 -4.97
CA SER A 64 -5.24 14.05 -5.35
C SER A 64 -4.65 14.72 -4.10
N MET A 65 -3.32 14.64 -3.95
CA MET A 65 -2.59 15.36 -2.89
C MET A 65 -2.72 16.89 -3.03
N ALA A 66 -3.26 17.38 -4.13
CA ALA A 66 -3.57 18.82 -4.31
C ALA A 66 -4.51 19.33 -3.21
N ARG A 67 -5.42 18.50 -2.71
CA ARG A 67 -6.29 18.88 -1.58
C ARG A 67 -5.55 19.06 -0.25
N GLN A 68 -4.42 18.39 -0.05
CA GLN A 68 -3.69 18.52 1.22
C GLN A 68 -2.96 19.86 1.35
N HIS A 69 -2.63 20.51 0.21
CA HIS A 69 -1.98 21.81 0.21
C HIS A 69 -2.97 23.00 0.31
N THR A 70 -4.25 22.77 0.03
CA THR A 70 -5.27 23.83 0.09
C THR A 70 -5.89 24.00 1.47
N LEU A 71 -5.76 23.02 2.37
CA LEU A 71 -6.25 23.14 3.76
C LEU A 71 -5.44 24.13 4.62
N GLY A 72 -4.30 24.60 4.15
CA GLY A 72 -3.45 25.58 4.87
C GLY A 72 -3.42 27.00 4.25
N ARG A 73 -3.96 27.19 3.07
CA ARG A 73 -4.12 28.52 2.48
C ARG A 73 -5.62 28.78 2.35
N GLY A 74 -6.11 29.71 3.17
CA GLY A 74 -7.51 30.12 3.17
C GLY A 74 -7.99 30.28 1.71
N ALA A 75 -9.07 29.57 1.40
CA ALA A 75 -9.77 29.70 0.15
C ALA A 75 -10.17 31.16 -0.03
N VAL A 76 -9.42 31.92 -0.81
CA VAL A 76 -9.89 33.17 -1.35
C VAL A 76 -10.93 32.75 -2.39
N GLN A 77 -12.20 32.74 -1.95
CA GLN A 77 -13.32 32.66 -2.87
C GLN A 77 -13.20 33.85 -3.82
N GLN A 78 -12.70 33.59 -5.03
CA GLN A 78 -12.91 34.53 -6.12
C GLN A 78 -14.41 34.58 -6.40
N PRO A 79 -15.00 35.79 -6.47
CA PRO A 79 -16.41 35.92 -6.84
C PRO A 79 -16.61 35.35 -8.24
N ASP A 80 -17.57 34.43 -8.29
CA ASP A 80 -18.05 33.73 -9.46
C ASP A 80 -18.49 34.71 -10.55
N LEU A 81 -17.67 34.88 -11.54
CA LEU A 81 -18.03 35.51 -12.81
C LEU A 81 -18.30 34.40 -13.81
N GLY A 82 -19.49 33.82 -13.69
CA GLY A 82 -20.16 32.90 -14.57
C GLY A 82 -19.36 32.21 -15.68
N TYR A 83 -19.47 30.88 -15.78
CA TYR A 83 -18.93 29.97 -16.80
C TYR A 83 -17.48 29.51 -16.64
N SER A 84 -17.09 29.09 -15.47
CA SER A 84 -15.98 28.15 -15.35
C SER A 84 -16.52 26.81 -14.92
N GLN A 85 -16.55 25.84 -15.84
CA GLN A 85 -16.56 24.46 -15.40
C GLN A 85 -15.36 24.30 -14.48
N PRO A 86 -15.51 23.73 -13.26
CA PRO A 86 -14.36 23.46 -12.44
C PRO A 86 -13.45 22.55 -13.26
N ASP A 87 -12.21 23.03 -13.50
CA ASP A 87 -11.20 22.19 -14.13
C ASP A 87 -11.17 20.85 -13.36
N PRO A 88 -11.17 19.71 -14.06
CA PRO A 88 -11.10 18.43 -13.39
C PRO A 88 -9.88 18.45 -12.47
N GLU A 89 -10.10 18.24 -11.17
CA GLU A 89 -9.01 18.25 -10.20
C GLU A 89 -7.88 17.33 -10.69
N PRO A 90 -6.63 17.80 -10.69
CA PRO A 90 -5.52 17.02 -11.18
C PRO A 90 -5.41 15.73 -10.33
N THR A 91 -5.75 14.60 -10.91
CA THR A 91 -5.59 13.28 -10.32
C THR A 91 -4.21 12.74 -10.68
N ALA A 92 -3.73 11.76 -9.90
CA ALA A 92 -2.49 11.09 -10.23
C ALA A 92 -2.58 10.41 -11.62
N ALA A 93 -1.52 10.51 -12.40
CA ALA A 93 -1.41 9.79 -13.66
C ALA A 93 -0.98 8.34 -13.40
N VAL A 94 -1.41 7.42 -14.26
CA VAL A 94 -1.05 6.00 -14.20
C VAL A 94 -0.04 5.66 -15.27
N PHE A 95 1.05 5.03 -14.86
CA PHE A 95 2.09 4.48 -15.71
C PHE A 95 2.16 2.97 -15.54
N VAL A 96 2.22 2.24 -16.64
CA VAL A 96 2.41 0.80 -16.67
C VAL A 96 3.73 0.50 -17.37
N ASP A 97 4.66 -0.13 -16.66
CA ASP A 97 6.03 -0.42 -17.13
C ASP A 97 6.71 0.78 -17.80
N GLY A 98 6.50 1.97 -17.21
CA GLY A 98 7.06 3.23 -17.70
C GLY A 98 6.29 3.91 -18.82
N THR A 99 5.18 3.34 -19.29
CA THR A 99 4.31 3.93 -20.31
C THR A 99 3.11 4.62 -19.67
N GLU A 100 2.86 5.88 -20.01
CA GLU A 100 1.70 6.63 -19.57
C GLU A 100 0.40 6.03 -20.14
N MET A 101 -0.52 5.64 -19.27
CA MET A 101 -1.82 5.08 -19.65
C MET A 101 -2.97 6.08 -19.52
N GLY A 102 -2.84 7.05 -18.61
CA GLY A 102 -3.85 8.07 -18.36
C GLY A 102 -4.11 8.32 -16.88
N GLY A 103 -5.36 8.53 -16.48
CA GLY A 103 -5.77 8.78 -15.10
C GLY A 103 -5.98 7.49 -14.29
N VAL A 104 -6.36 7.67 -13.03
CA VAL A 104 -6.55 6.56 -12.05
C VAL A 104 -7.58 5.51 -12.49
N ASP A 105 -8.52 5.86 -13.37
CA ASP A 105 -9.53 4.91 -13.88
C ASP A 105 -8.92 3.79 -14.73
N GLU A 106 -7.73 4.01 -15.32
CA GLU A 106 -7.03 2.99 -16.09
C GLU A 106 -6.61 1.79 -15.23
N LEU A 107 -6.43 1.99 -13.91
CA LEU A 107 -6.16 0.90 -12.97
C LEU A 107 -7.26 -0.17 -12.96
N ARG A 108 -8.51 0.18 -13.35
CA ARG A 108 -9.63 -0.78 -13.42
C ARG A 108 -9.46 -1.81 -14.52
N ARG A 109 -8.65 -1.50 -15.53
CA ARG A 109 -8.37 -2.37 -16.67
C ARG A 109 -7.23 -3.35 -16.42
N ILE A 110 -6.45 -3.09 -15.36
CA ILE A 110 -5.28 -3.89 -15.02
C ILE A 110 -5.68 -4.96 -14.03
N GLN A 111 -5.59 -6.23 -14.42
CA GLN A 111 -5.90 -7.36 -13.53
C GLN A 111 -4.82 -7.47 -12.44
N SER A 112 -5.23 -7.60 -11.18
CA SER A 112 -4.33 -7.66 -10.04
C SER A 112 -3.33 -8.82 -10.11
N ILE A 113 -3.75 -9.95 -10.67
CA ILE A 113 -2.88 -11.13 -10.84
C ILE A 113 -1.66 -10.87 -11.72
N MET A 114 -1.77 -9.92 -12.66
CA MET A 114 -0.69 -9.52 -13.57
C MET A 114 0.28 -8.52 -12.93
N VAL A 115 -0.06 -7.96 -11.77
CA VAL A 115 0.71 -6.90 -11.14
C VAL A 115 1.77 -7.48 -10.21
N GLU A 116 3.01 -7.02 -10.39
CA GLU A 116 4.14 -7.30 -9.51
C GLU A 116 4.23 -6.28 -8.36
N GLU A 117 4.12 -4.99 -8.69
CA GLU A 117 4.28 -3.90 -7.73
C GLU A 117 3.44 -2.70 -8.16
N ILE A 118 2.87 -1.98 -7.19
CA ILE A 118 2.27 -0.66 -7.41
C ILE A 118 3.02 0.34 -6.52
N ARG A 119 3.50 1.44 -7.12
CA ARG A 119 4.25 2.47 -6.43
C ARG A 119 3.65 3.84 -6.67
N TYR A 120 3.51 4.63 -5.60
CA TYR A 120 3.14 6.03 -5.71
C TYR A 120 4.36 6.93 -5.67
N LEU A 121 4.49 7.79 -6.67
CA LEU A 121 5.44 8.90 -6.72
C LEU A 121 4.70 10.21 -6.40
N SER A 122 5.23 10.96 -5.43
CA SER A 122 4.75 12.31 -5.16
C SER A 122 4.94 13.23 -6.36
N GLY A 123 4.21 14.37 -6.39
CA GLY A 123 4.36 15.33 -7.49
C GLY A 123 5.81 15.76 -7.75
N SER A 124 6.62 15.94 -6.70
CA SER A 124 8.04 16.30 -6.86
C SER A 124 8.88 15.15 -7.44
N GLU A 125 8.64 13.92 -7.02
CA GLU A 125 9.32 12.73 -7.56
C GLU A 125 8.89 12.48 -9.01
N ALA A 126 7.59 12.61 -9.29
CA ALA A 126 7.02 12.48 -10.63
C ALA A 126 7.60 13.54 -11.60
N GLN A 127 7.71 14.79 -11.15
CA GLN A 127 8.32 15.85 -11.95
C GLN A 127 9.79 15.57 -12.26
N THR A 128 10.53 15.03 -11.31
CA THR A 128 11.94 14.68 -11.52
C THR A 128 12.10 13.54 -12.52
N LYS A 129 11.19 12.54 -12.50
CA LYS A 129 11.29 11.34 -13.32
C LYS A 129 10.63 11.49 -14.69
N TYR A 130 9.47 12.14 -14.75
CA TYR A 130 8.60 12.23 -15.92
C TYR A 130 8.35 13.67 -16.43
N GLY A 131 8.91 14.67 -15.74
CA GLY A 131 8.75 16.08 -16.10
C GLY A 131 7.59 16.78 -15.38
N PRO A 132 7.38 18.11 -15.65
CA PRO A 132 6.52 18.98 -14.83
C PRO A 132 5.01 18.74 -14.98
N ARG A 133 4.60 17.82 -15.84
CA ARG A 133 3.18 17.57 -16.19
C ARG A 133 2.37 16.87 -15.10
N PHE A 134 3.01 16.34 -14.04
CA PHE A 134 2.38 15.46 -13.04
C PHE A 134 2.43 16.04 -11.62
N PRO A 135 1.80 17.20 -11.37
CA PRO A 135 1.84 17.85 -10.05
C PRO A 135 1.10 17.05 -8.98
N ALA A 136 0.10 16.26 -9.36
CA ALA A 136 -0.66 15.41 -8.45
C ALA A 136 0.04 14.08 -8.13
N GLY A 137 1.18 13.81 -8.76
CA GLY A 137 1.92 12.56 -8.63
C GLY A 137 1.60 11.53 -9.70
N VAL A 138 2.22 10.37 -9.55
CA VAL A 138 2.11 9.24 -10.50
C VAL A 138 1.94 7.93 -9.73
N ILE A 139 1.06 7.08 -10.21
CA ILE A 139 0.95 5.69 -9.79
C ILE A 139 1.65 4.83 -10.84
N GLU A 140 2.78 4.26 -10.47
CA GLU A 140 3.52 3.31 -11.30
C GLU A 140 3.03 1.89 -11.02
N VAL A 141 2.64 1.18 -12.04
CA VAL A 141 2.31 -0.24 -12.00
C VAL A 141 3.37 -1.00 -12.77
N ARG A 142 4.01 -1.96 -12.11
CA ARG A 142 4.90 -2.92 -12.75
C ARG A 142 4.16 -4.22 -12.94
N LEU A 143 4.22 -4.78 -14.15
CA LEU A 143 3.63 -6.06 -14.45
C LEU A 143 4.63 -7.19 -14.25
N LYS A 144 4.12 -8.37 -13.89
CA LYS A 144 4.91 -9.60 -13.79
C LYS A 144 5.43 -9.98 -15.18
N ASN A 145 6.73 -10.21 -15.30
CA ASN A 145 7.33 -10.77 -16.50
C ASN A 145 7.10 -12.30 -16.50
N TYR A 146 6.37 -12.80 -17.46
CA TYR A 146 6.15 -14.23 -17.69
C TYR A 146 7.10 -14.74 -18.80
#